data_5fedbed5e4cfe234b526e274a890a4d8
#
_entry.id   5fedbed5e4cfe234b526e274a890a4d8
#
_cell.length_a   1.000
_cell.length_b   1.000
_cell.length_c   1.000
_cell.angle_alpha   90.00
_cell.angle_beta   90.00
_cell.angle_gamma   90.00
#
_symmetry.space_group_name_H-M   'P 1'
#
loop_
_entity.id
_entity.type
_entity.pdbx_description
1 polymer ?
#
loop_
_entity_poly.entity_id
_entity_poly.type
_entity_poly.pdbx_seq_one_letter_code
_entity_poly.pdbx_strand_id
1 'polypeptide(L)'
;MQVSVPGNLLLLGEYAVLEEGGLGIALAVERRLTAGAEPADELILTGEWGGGQDLRWSEVEPGSSALVTAVVAACRERLQILGRALPRTRIHVDSTPLFLGGRKGGFGSRAAVAVALTWVLLGLASGRPDAKVAAEVALGAHRRAQGGQGSGYDVFASSFGGVGLFTGGERPSWEPLRLEWLAPLFLSHGPRSVSTPQAIECYRRWRAHSPGKADGFLRDSNRCVLGFARSGSRTEAASWLARSRELGLRLGERIGVDASLPRPDPSAPGELKALGAGNELGLYFPDPPPGSAPPGLSLLAPAPEGPRWTP
;
A
#
# COMPACT_ATOMS: atom_id res chain seq x y z
N MET A 1 21.78 1.33 13.43
CA MET A 1 21.14 1.88 12.23
C MET A 1 19.63 1.76 12.35
N GLN A 2 18.86 2.74 11.88
CA GLN A 2 17.40 2.69 11.91
C GLN A 2 16.79 3.17 10.58
N VAL A 3 15.71 2.52 10.17
CA VAL A 3 14.91 2.92 9.00
C VAL A 3 13.45 3.08 9.44
N SER A 4 12.82 4.18 9.02
CA SER A 4 11.40 4.42 9.26
C SER A 4 10.67 4.50 7.91
N VAL A 5 9.64 3.67 7.71
CA VAL A 5 8.93 3.49 6.44
C VAL A 5 7.46 3.84 6.59
N PRO A 6 6.89 4.70 5.73
CA PRO A 6 5.47 5.04 5.79
C PRO A 6 4.58 3.87 5.37
N GLY A 7 3.39 3.80 5.95
CA GLY A 7 2.30 3.02 5.39
C GLY A 7 1.80 3.62 4.08
N ASN A 8 0.81 2.98 3.48
CA ASN A 8 0.29 3.37 2.17
C ASN A 8 -1.20 3.11 2.04
N LEU A 9 -1.84 3.79 1.11
CA LEU A 9 -3.24 3.60 0.72
C LEU A 9 -3.40 3.76 -0.80
N LEU A 10 -4.30 2.98 -1.38
CA LEU A 10 -4.78 3.18 -2.76
C LEU A 10 -6.07 4.00 -2.71
N LEU A 11 -6.06 5.20 -3.29
CA LEU A 11 -7.22 6.10 -3.31
C LEU A 11 -8.18 5.78 -4.45
N LEU A 12 -7.64 5.51 -5.65
CA LEU A 12 -8.38 5.15 -6.85
C LEU A 12 -7.66 4.05 -7.61
N GLY A 13 -8.40 3.30 -8.43
CA GLY A 13 -7.84 2.28 -9.31
C GLY A 13 -7.86 0.87 -8.70
N GLU A 14 -8.70 0.62 -7.68
CA GLU A 14 -8.88 -0.69 -7.08
C GLU A 14 -9.18 -1.73 -8.16
N TYR A 15 -8.56 -2.89 -8.08
CA TYR A 15 -8.55 -3.97 -9.06
C TYR A 15 -7.90 -3.62 -10.40
N ALA A 16 -8.11 -2.40 -10.95
CA ALA A 16 -7.49 -1.98 -12.20
C ALA A 16 -5.96 -2.05 -12.15
N VAL A 17 -5.35 -1.68 -11.01
CA VAL A 17 -3.89 -1.77 -10.79
C VAL A 17 -3.31 -3.19 -10.89
N LEU A 18 -4.16 -4.24 -10.95
CA LEU A 18 -3.73 -5.62 -11.17
C LEU A 18 -3.51 -5.93 -12.66
N GLU A 19 -4.00 -5.09 -13.53
CA GLU A 19 -3.99 -5.28 -14.97
C GLU A 19 -2.80 -4.56 -15.62
N GLU A 20 -2.39 -5.06 -16.79
CA GLU A 20 -1.40 -4.35 -17.61
C GLU A 20 -1.95 -2.99 -18.05
N GLY A 21 -1.22 -1.91 -17.77
CA GLY A 21 -1.66 -0.54 -18.04
C GLY A 21 -2.80 -0.04 -17.14
N GLY A 22 -3.15 -0.79 -16.10
CA GLY A 22 -4.13 -0.35 -15.09
C GLY A 22 -3.57 0.75 -14.21
N LEU A 23 -4.31 1.85 -14.07
CA LEU A 23 -3.87 3.03 -13.34
C LEU A 23 -4.44 3.07 -11.92
N GLY A 24 -3.68 3.68 -11.00
CA GLY A 24 -4.12 3.96 -9.63
C GLY A 24 -3.51 5.24 -9.08
N ILE A 25 -4.22 5.89 -8.17
CA ILE A 25 -3.66 6.94 -7.31
C ILE A 25 -3.39 6.32 -5.96
N ALA A 26 -2.13 6.29 -5.56
CA ALA A 26 -1.73 5.81 -4.24
C ALA A 26 -0.97 6.89 -3.47
N LEU A 27 -1.02 6.81 -2.15
CA LEU A 27 -0.29 7.74 -1.29
C LEU A 27 0.39 7.01 -0.14
N ALA A 28 1.51 7.56 0.29
CA ALA A 28 2.12 7.23 1.57
C ALA A 28 1.43 7.96 2.71
N VAL A 29 1.31 7.31 3.86
CA VAL A 29 0.67 7.89 5.05
C VAL A 29 1.67 8.05 6.19
N GLU A 30 1.56 9.15 6.96
CA GLU A 30 2.48 9.44 8.08
C GLU A 30 2.17 8.59 9.33
N ARG A 31 1.87 7.32 9.09
CA ARG A 31 1.93 6.21 10.03
C ARG A 31 3.09 5.34 9.61
N ARG A 32 4.12 5.27 10.42
CA ARG A 32 5.40 4.71 9.99
C ARG A 32 5.77 3.53 10.88
N LEU A 33 6.13 2.42 10.25
CA LEU A 33 6.86 1.37 10.94
C LEU A 33 8.33 1.76 11.12
N THR A 34 9.01 1.15 12.06
CA THR A 34 10.46 1.27 12.22
C THR A 34 11.14 -0.09 12.14
N ALA A 35 12.36 -0.11 11.59
CA ALA A 35 13.25 -1.25 11.60
C ALA A 35 14.62 -0.80 12.10
N GLY A 36 15.02 -1.32 13.26
CA GLY A 36 16.31 -1.07 13.88
C GLY A 36 17.25 -2.25 13.69
N ALA A 37 18.53 -1.99 13.43
CA ALA A 37 19.55 -3.05 13.29
C ALA A 37 20.71 -2.84 14.26
N GLU A 38 21.14 -3.93 14.88
CA GLU A 38 22.28 -4.03 15.78
C GLU A 38 23.21 -5.18 15.38
N PRO A 39 24.52 -5.12 15.72
CA PRO A 39 25.45 -6.22 15.42
C PRO A 39 25.00 -7.53 16.06
N ALA A 40 25.17 -8.64 15.34
CA ALA A 40 24.94 -9.99 15.80
C ALA A 40 25.86 -10.99 15.07
N ASP A 41 25.98 -12.23 15.55
CA ASP A 41 26.81 -13.26 14.93
C ASP A 41 26.15 -13.91 13.70
N GLU A 42 24.84 -13.75 13.57
CA GLU A 42 24.02 -14.24 12.44
C GLU A 42 22.93 -13.25 12.06
N LEU A 43 22.25 -13.46 10.92
CA LEU A 43 21.08 -12.67 10.56
C LEU A 43 19.85 -13.17 11.31
N ILE A 44 19.33 -12.33 12.20
CA ILE A 44 18.12 -12.59 12.99
C ILE A 44 17.12 -11.45 12.75
N LEU A 45 15.88 -11.81 12.48
CA LEU A 45 14.78 -10.85 12.39
C LEU A 45 13.77 -11.14 13.49
N THR A 46 13.42 -10.09 14.20
CA THR A 46 12.39 -10.10 15.25
C THR A 46 11.42 -8.96 15.00
N GLY A 47 10.23 -9.01 15.57
CA GLY A 47 9.34 -7.87 15.45
C GLY A 47 7.99 -8.07 16.08
N GLU A 48 7.33 -6.95 16.36
CA GLU A 48 5.94 -6.92 16.73
C GLU A 48 5.09 -6.67 15.47
N TRP A 49 4.36 -7.71 15.08
CA TRP A 49 3.35 -7.61 14.04
C TRP A 49 2.03 -7.32 14.73
N GLY A 50 1.39 -6.23 14.36
CA GLY A 50 0.15 -5.82 14.99
C GLY A 50 -0.86 -6.95 15.11
N GLY A 51 -1.43 -7.09 16.30
CA GLY A 51 -2.23 -8.23 16.72
C GLY A 51 -1.55 -9.14 17.73
N GLY A 52 -0.39 -8.75 18.26
CA GLY A 52 0.32 -9.48 19.33
C GLY A 52 1.03 -10.76 18.88
N GLN A 53 1.35 -10.87 17.59
CA GLN A 53 2.16 -11.98 17.07
C GLN A 53 3.63 -11.55 16.98
N ASP A 54 4.48 -12.22 17.74
CA ASP A 54 5.93 -12.05 17.63
C ASP A 54 6.44 -12.76 16.38
N LEU A 55 7.15 -12.02 15.53
CA LEU A 55 7.94 -12.59 14.46
C LEU A 55 9.31 -12.97 14.99
N ARG A 56 9.72 -14.20 14.73
CA ARG A 56 11.11 -14.64 14.83
C ARG A 56 11.50 -15.39 13.56
N TRP A 57 12.59 -14.96 12.95
CA TRP A 57 13.14 -15.57 11.74
C TRP A 57 14.68 -15.57 11.85
N SER A 58 15.33 -16.65 11.48
CA SER A 58 16.79 -16.72 11.29
C SER A 58 17.12 -17.57 10.06
N GLU A 59 18.37 -17.53 9.61
CA GLU A 59 18.81 -18.38 8.50
C GLU A 59 18.82 -19.88 8.87
N VAL A 60 19.03 -20.18 10.13
CA VAL A 60 19.07 -21.59 10.63
C VAL A 60 17.65 -22.11 10.88
N GLU A 61 16.76 -21.24 11.36
CA GLU A 61 15.35 -21.55 11.61
C GLU A 61 14.47 -20.54 10.88
N PRO A 62 14.25 -20.71 9.55
CA PRO A 62 13.33 -19.85 8.82
C PRO A 62 11.93 -20.02 9.40
N GLY A 63 11.45 -19.00 10.08
CA GLY A 63 10.09 -18.98 10.60
C GLY A 63 9.04 -19.05 9.48
N SER A 64 7.78 -19.08 9.84
CA SER A 64 6.64 -19.23 8.91
C SER A 64 6.39 -18.03 8.00
N SER A 65 7.18 -16.95 8.08
CA SER A 65 6.95 -15.73 7.29
C SER A 65 7.52 -15.83 5.87
N ALA A 66 6.67 -16.22 4.92
CA ALA A 66 7.01 -16.23 3.49
C ALA A 66 7.53 -14.87 2.99
N LEU A 67 7.03 -13.75 3.54
CA LEU A 67 7.48 -12.41 3.18
C LEU A 67 8.94 -12.18 3.57
N VAL A 68 9.30 -12.47 4.82
CA VAL A 68 10.67 -12.29 5.32
C VAL A 68 11.64 -13.15 4.52
N THR A 69 11.31 -14.42 4.33
CA THR A 69 12.13 -15.34 3.53
C THR A 69 12.34 -14.82 2.10
N ALA A 70 11.29 -14.31 1.46
CA ALA A 70 11.39 -13.75 0.11
C ALA A 70 12.24 -12.48 0.07
N VAL A 71 12.15 -11.59 1.08
CA VAL A 71 12.97 -10.37 1.14
C VAL A 71 14.44 -10.70 1.34
N VAL A 72 14.75 -11.60 2.28
CA VAL A 72 16.14 -12.02 2.52
C VAL A 72 16.74 -12.65 1.27
N ALA A 73 15.99 -13.52 0.58
CA ALA A 73 16.44 -14.13 -0.68
C ALA A 73 16.71 -13.08 -1.77
N ALA A 74 15.79 -12.13 -1.99
CA ALA A 74 15.95 -11.08 -2.99
C ALA A 74 17.13 -10.14 -2.67
N CYS A 75 17.33 -9.79 -1.40
CA CYS A 75 18.48 -8.99 -0.97
C CYS A 75 19.79 -9.77 -1.18
N ARG A 76 19.83 -11.07 -0.87
CA ARG A 76 20.98 -11.93 -1.11
C ARG A 76 21.34 -11.98 -2.59
N GLU A 77 20.37 -12.22 -3.47
CA GLU A 77 20.56 -12.22 -4.93
C GLU A 77 21.15 -10.87 -5.40
N ARG A 78 20.61 -9.76 -4.92
CA ARG A 78 21.10 -8.41 -5.28
C ARG A 78 22.51 -8.16 -4.78
N LEU A 79 22.82 -8.52 -3.54
CA LEU A 79 24.15 -8.33 -2.95
C LEU A 79 25.19 -9.21 -3.61
N GLN A 80 24.88 -10.44 -4.00
CA GLN A 80 25.78 -11.32 -4.75
C GLN A 80 26.18 -10.70 -6.09
N ILE A 81 25.27 -10.05 -6.83
CA ILE A 81 25.59 -9.30 -8.05
C ILE A 81 26.62 -8.19 -7.77
N LEU A 82 26.58 -7.60 -6.57
CA LEU A 82 27.52 -6.56 -6.15
C LEU A 82 28.81 -7.10 -5.50
N GLY A 83 29.00 -8.43 -5.47
CA GLY A 83 30.15 -9.08 -4.81
C GLY A 83 30.11 -8.94 -3.28
N ARG A 84 28.92 -8.79 -2.68
CA ARG A 84 28.71 -8.58 -1.24
C ARG A 84 27.91 -9.71 -0.63
N ALA A 85 28.06 -9.92 0.69
CA ALA A 85 27.28 -10.86 1.47
C ALA A 85 26.19 -10.16 2.27
N LEU A 86 25.20 -10.94 2.71
CA LEU A 86 24.23 -10.47 3.69
C LEU A 86 24.92 -10.08 5.00
N PRO A 87 24.51 -9.00 5.64
CA PRO A 87 25.09 -8.58 6.91
C PRO A 87 24.69 -9.55 8.05
N ARG A 88 25.60 -9.81 8.97
CA ARG A 88 25.32 -10.47 10.24
C ARG A 88 24.77 -9.43 11.21
N THR A 89 23.50 -9.50 11.51
CA THR A 89 22.81 -8.45 12.27
C THR A 89 21.51 -8.97 12.85
N ARG A 90 21.09 -8.39 13.96
CA ARG A 90 19.74 -8.53 14.47
C ARG A 90 18.92 -7.32 14.00
N ILE A 91 17.79 -7.59 13.35
CA ILE A 91 16.86 -6.56 12.92
C ILE A 91 15.57 -6.72 13.73
N HIS A 92 15.15 -5.64 14.38
CA HIS A 92 13.85 -5.56 15.04
C HIS A 92 12.92 -4.64 14.26
N VAL A 93 11.71 -5.14 13.95
CA VAL A 93 10.68 -4.40 13.21
C VAL A 93 9.49 -4.12 14.13
N ASP A 94 9.16 -2.86 14.34
CA ASP A 94 7.92 -2.43 14.97
C ASP A 94 6.94 -1.92 13.91
N SER A 95 5.88 -2.69 13.65
CA SER A 95 4.81 -2.33 12.71
C SER A 95 3.52 -1.89 13.41
N THR A 96 3.51 -1.78 14.73
CA THR A 96 2.33 -1.42 15.53
C THR A 96 1.67 -0.10 15.11
N PRO A 97 2.40 0.95 14.66
CA PRO A 97 1.77 2.19 14.20
C PRO A 97 0.85 2.03 12.97
N LEU A 98 1.01 0.93 12.19
CA LEU A 98 0.17 0.63 11.03
C LEU A 98 -1.10 -0.14 11.40
N PHE A 99 -1.32 -0.38 12.69
CA PHE A 99 -2.51 -1.05 13.21
C PHE A 99 -3.35 -0.05 14.02
N LEU A 100 -4.64 -0.31 14.11
CA LEU A 100 -5.60 0.50 14.86
C LEU A 100 -6.30 -0.39 15.89
N GLY A 101 -6.05 -0.12 17.17
CA GLY A 101 -6.65 -0.90 18.25
C GLY A 101 -6.35 -2.41 18.17
N GLY A 102 -5.15 -2.79 17.73
CA GLY A 102 -4.74 -4.20 17.56
C GLY A 102 -5.29 -4.88 16.29
N ARG A 103 -6.06 -4.15 15.46
CA ARG A 103 -6.59 -4.64 14.17
C ARG A 103 -5.77 -4.06 13.01
N LYS A 104 -5.74 -4.76 11.89
CA LYS A 104 -5.13 -4.22 10.66
C LYS A 104 -5.76 -2.89 10.31
N GLY A 105 -4.94 -1.85 10.21
CA GLY A 105 -5.39 -0.51 9.84
C GLY A 105 -5.58 -0.28 8.35
N GLY A 106 -5.36 -1.31 7.50
CA GLY A 106 -5.44 -1.17 6.04
C GLY A 106 -4.27 -0.39 5.40
N PHE A 107 -3.25 -0.03 6.19
CA PHE A 107 -2.13 0.83 5.76
C PHE A 107 -0.96 0.08 5.09
N GLY A 108 -1.20 -1.05 4.43
CA GLY A 108 -0.19 -1.73 3.64
C GLY A 108 1.03 -2.23 4.43
N SER A 109 0.84 -2.72 5.67
CA SER A 109 1.94 -3.12 6.57
C SER A 109 2.92 -4.12 5.96
N ARG A 110 2.43 -5.08 5.14
CA ARG A 110 3.29 -6.08 4.50
C ARG A 110 4.28 -5.46 3.51
N ALA A 111 3.82 -4.53 2.69
CA ALA A 111 4.68 -3.81 1.75
C ALA A 111 5.68 -2.91 2.49
N ALA A 112 5.22 -2.19 3.51
CA ALA A 112 6.11 -1.35 4.32
C ALA A 112 7.20 -2.17 5.01
N VAL A 113 6.90 -3.39 5.51
CA VAL A 113 7.91 -4.32 6.05
C VAL A 113 8.89 -4.78 4.98
N ALA A 114 8.41 -5.15 3.79
CA ALA A 114 9.30 -5.54 2.68
C ALA A 114 10.28 -4.41 2.33
N VAL A 115 9.78 -3.17 2.25
CA VAL A 115 10.61 -1.98 2.00
C VAL A 115 11.63 -1.77 3.13
N ALA A 116 11.18 -1.81 4.40
CA ALA A 116 12.06 -1.56 5.54
C ALA A 116 13.21 -2.58 5.64
N LEU A 117 12.90 -3.87 5.54
CA LEU A 117 13.91 -4.92 5.55
C LEU A 117 14.88 -4.82 4.38
N THR A 118 14.38 -4.49 3.17
CA THR A 118 15.23 -4.27 2.00
C THR A 118 16.19 -3.11 2.24
N TRP A 119 15.70 -1.98 2.77
CA TRP A 119 16.53 -0.82 3.09
C TRP A 119 17.60 -1.15 4.13
N VAL A 120 17.25 -1.88 5.20
CA VAL A 120 18.20 -2.27 6.24
C VAL A 120 19.27 -3.19 5.67
N LEU A 121 18.89 -4.27 4.99
CA LEU A 121 19.84 -5.29 4.50
C LEU A 121 20.78 -4.72 3.42
N LEU A 122 20.26 -3.98 2.44
CA LEU A 122 21.10 -3.35 1.43
C LEU A 122 21.95 -2.24 2.02
N GLY A 123 21.39 -1.47 2.95
CA GLY A 123 22.07 -0.34 3.56
C GLY A 123 23.24 -0.71 4.45
N LEU A 124 23.11 -1.75 5.27
CA LEU A 124 24.23 -2.28 6.06
C LEU A 124 25.36 -2.81 5.19
N ALA A 125 25.02 -3.43 4.06
CA ALA A 125 26.01 -4.01 3.17
C ALA A 125 26.68 -2.97 2.24
N SER A 126 25.99 -1.88 1.87
CA SER A 126 26.42 -1.00 0.75
C SER A 126 26.33 0.50 1.05
N GLY A 127 25.91 0.91 2.24
CA GLY A 127 25.52 2.28 2.53
C GLY A 127 24.10 2.59 2.05
N ARG A 128 23.67 3.86 2.16
CA ARG A 128 22.30 4.26 1.84
C ARG A 128 21.86 3.74 0.45
N PRO A 129 20.81 2.91 0.36
CA PRO A 129 20.38 2.35 -0.91
C PRO A 129 19.83 3.42 -1.85
N ASP A 130 19.99 3.20 -3.14
CA ASP A 130 19.18 3.89 -4.15
C ASP A 130 17.72 3.48 -3.99
N ALA A 131 16.82 4.46 -3.91
CA ALA A 131 15.40 4.24 -3.60
C ALA A 131 14.70 3.39 -4.68
N LYS A 132 15.07 3.58 -5.96
CA LYS A 132 14.48 2.81 -7.07
C LYS A 132 14.94 1.36 -7.03
N VAL A 133 16.21 1.12 -6.82
CA VAL A 133 16.77 -0.23 -6.68
C VAL A 133 16.17 -0.96 -5.49
N ALA A 134 16.05 -0.27 -4.34
CA ALA A 134 15.41 -0.85 -3.15
C ALA A 134 13.92 -1.18 -3.39
N ALA A 135 13.19 -0.30 -4.08
CA ALA A 135 11.80 -0.53 -4.45
C ALA A 135 11.64 -1.74 -5.40
N GLU A 136 12.52 -1.90 -6.38
CA GLU A 136 12.52 -3.04 -7.31
C GLU A 136 12.78 -4.37 -6.58
N VAL A 137 13.76 -4.40 -5.66
CA VAL A 137 14.06 -5.58 -4.84
C VAL A 137 12.89 -5.91 -3.92
N ALA A 138 12.35 -4.91 -3.21
CA ALA A 138 11.20 -5.09 -2.33
C ALA A 138 9.95 -5.56 -3.09
N LEU A 139 9.70 -5.03 -4.29
CA LEU A 139 8.59 -5.44 -5.17
C LEU A 139 8.71 -6.91 -5.57
N GLY A 140 9.90 -7.31 -6.05
CA GLY A 140 10.16 -8.70 -6.43
C GLY A 140 9.92 -9.66 -5.26
N ALA A 141 10.40 -9.33 -4.08
CA ALA A 141 10.18 -10.10 -2.86
C ALA A 141 8.71 -10.14 -2.45
N HIS A 142 8.02 -8.98 -2.44
CA HIS A 142 6.62 -8.88 -2.05
C HIS A 142 5.71 -9.68 -3.00
N ARG A 143 5.90 -9.58 -4.32
CA ARG A 143 5.20 -10.39 -5.32
C ARG A 143 5.47 -11.89 -5.13
N ARG A 144 6.73 -12.29 -4.92
CA ARG A 144 7.13 -13.68 -4.67
C ARG A 144 6.39 -14.26 -3.46
N ALA A 145 6.30 -13.50 -2.36
CA ALA A 145 5.58 -13.89 -1.16
C ALA A 145 4.05 -13.99 -1.34
N GLN A 146 3.51 -13.39 -2.39
CA GLN A 146 2.08 -13.42 -2.74
C GLN A 146 1.79 -14.36 -3.94
N GLY A 147 2.68 -15.27 -4.27
CA GLY A 147 2.49 -16.17 -5.40
C GLY A 147 2.51 -15.45 -6.78
N GLY A 148 3.26 -14.37 -6.90
CA GLY A 148 3.40 -13.58 -8.12
C GLY A 148 2.23 -12.61 -8.41
N GLN A 149 1.31 -12.41 -7.47
CA GLN A 149 -0.01 -11.86 -7.78
C GLN A 149 -0.26 -10.40 -7.36
N GLY A 150 0.66 -9.76 -6.64
CA GLY A 150 0.48 -8.39 -6.16
C GLY A 150 0.70 -7.35 -7.25
N SER A 151 -0.07 -6.26 -7.27
CA SER A 151 0.17 -5.12 -8.16
C SER A 151 1.48 -4.41 -7.86
N GLY A 152 1.79 -4.18 -6.57
CA GLY A 152 2.98 -3.51 -6.07
C GLY A 152 2.82 -2.00 -5.83
N TYR A 153 1.64 -1.42 -6.01
CA TYR A 153 1.41 0.01 -5.72
C TYR A 153 1.80 0.36 -4.28
N ASP A 154 1.55 -0.55 -3.35
CA ASP A 154 1.83 -0.44 -1.93
C ASP A 154 3.34 -0.35 -1.64
N VAL A 155 4.14 -1.16 -2.34
CA VAL A 155 5.61 -1.09 -2.27
C VAL A 155 6.11 0.24 -2.80
N PHE A 156 5.59 0.71 -3.96
CA PHE A 156 6.03 1.98 -4.54
C PHE A 156 5.63 3.18 -3.66
N ALA A 157 4.39 3.22 -3.15
CA ALA A 157 3.95 4.29 -2.26
C ALA A 157 4.81 4.37 -0.99
N SER A 158 5.08 3.22 -0.33
CA SER A 158 5.96 3.18 0.85
C SER A 158 7.42 3.52 0.53
N SER A 159 7.90 3.23 -0.69
CA SER A 159 9.29 3.50 -1.11
C SER A 159 9.54 4.95 -1.50
N PHE A 160 8.59 5.60 -2.16
CA PHE A 160 8.80 6.94 -2.72
C PHE A 160 8.16 8.05 -1.89
N GLY A 161 7.15 7.72 -1.08
CA GLY A 161 6.41 8.73 -0.35
C GLY A 161 5.49 9.56 -1.24
N GLY A 162 4.87 10.59 -0.66
CA GLY A 162 3.98 11.49 -1.36
C GLY A 162 2.72 10.83 -1.90
N VAL A 163 2.21 11.42 -2.98
CA VAL A 163 1.10 10.91 -3.80
C VAL A 163 1.65 10.59 -5.17
N GLY A 164 1.20 9.50 -5.78
CA GLY A 164 1.65 9.17 -7.13
C GLY A 164 0.62 8.47 -7.98
N LEU A 165 0.79 8.64 -9.27
CA LEU A 165 0.14 7.86 -10.30
C LEU A 165 0.92 6.56 -10.46
N PHE A 166 0.27 5.46 -10.14
CA PHE A 166 0.81 4.13 -10.32
C PHE A 166 0.25 3.52 -11.60
N THR A 167 1.13 2.89 -12.39
CA THR A 167 0.73 2.06 -13.53
C THR A 167 1.05 0.60 -13.22
N GLY A 168 0.03 -0.25 -13.23
CA GLY A 168 0.14 -1.68 -12.98
C GLY A 168 0.66 -2.46 -14.19
N GLY A 169 0.91 -3.75 -13.96
CA GLY A 169 1.41 -4.67 -14.97
C GLY A 169 2.70 -5.38 -14.57
N GLU A 170 3.34 -6.01 -15.57
CA GLU A 170 4.59 -6.74 -15.36
C GLU A 170 5.73 -5.79 -14.91
N ARG A 171 5.81 -4.63 -15.57
CA ARG A 171 6.77 -3.56 -15.27
C ARG A 171 6.05 -2.32 -14.74
N PRO A 172 5.66 -2.33 -13.48
CA PRO A 172 4.91 -1.21 -12.92
C PRO A 172 5.77 0.05 -12.82
N SER A 173 5.11 1.21 -12.85
CA SER A 173 5.77 2.49 -12.72
C SER A 173 5.08 3.40 -11.71
N TRP A 174 5.83 4.41 -11.27
CA TRP A 174 5.38 5.43 -10.32
C TRP A 174 5.76 6.81 -10.83
N GLU A 175 4.77 7.70 -10.92
CA GLU A 175 4.94 9.10 -11.28
C GLU A 175 4.45 9.96 -10.09
N PRO A 176 5.33 10.74 -9.44
CA PRO A 176 4.94 11.62 -8.35
C PRO A 176 3.91 12.66 -8.82
N LEU A 177 2.86 12.86 -8.02
CA LEU A 177 1.85 13.87 -8.26
C LEU A 177 1.91 14.98 -7.22
N ARG A 178 1.66 16.22 -7.65
CA ARG A 178 1.47 17.38 -6.78
C ARG A 178 0.01 17.80 -6.87
N LEU A 179 -0.76 17.47 -5.85
CA LEU A 179 -2.19 17.76 -5.76
C LEU A 179 -2.43 18.67 -4.55
N GLU A 180 -2.25 19.98 -4.75
CA GLU A 180 -2.32 20.99 -3.66
C GLU A 180 -3.70 21.03 -2.99
N TRP A 181 -4.74 20.69 -3.73
CA TRP A 181 -6.12 20.61 -3.25
C TRP A 181 -6.45 19.30 -2.51
N LEU A 182 -5.54 18.32 -2.46
CA LEU A 182 -5.85 16.99 -1.95
C LEU A 182 -6.19 16.97 -0.45
N ALA A 183 -5.42 17.67 0.37
CA ALA A 183 -5.63 17.72 1.81
C ALA A 183 -6.74 18.75 2.19
N PRO A 184 -7.46 18.54 3.30
CA PRO A 184 -7.40 17.39 4.20
C PRO A 184 -8.17 16.17 3.66
N LEU A 185 -7.72 14.98 4.05
CA LEU A 185 -8.37 13.70 3.80
C LEU A 185 -8.78 13.08 5.12
N PHE A 186 -9.88 12.34 5.16
CA PHE A 186 -10.33 11.65 6.36
C PHE A 186 -10.59 10.17 6.07
N LEU A 187 -10.32 9.34 7.07
CA LEU A 187 -10.61 7.91 7.03
C LEU A 187 -11.88 7.59 7.80
N SER A 188 -12.73 6.80 7.19
CA SER A 188 -13.85 6.12 7.80
C SER A 188 -13.51 4.63 7.94
N HIS A 189 -13.89 4.02 9.04
CA HIS A 189 -13.78 2.58 9.23
C HIS A 189 -15.07 1.88 8.82
N GLY A 190 -14.93 0.88 7.97
CA GLY A 190 -16.05 0.08 7.53
C GLY A 190 -16.40 -1.05 8.52
N PRO A 191 -17.56 -1.69 8.32
CA PRO A 191 -18.11 -2.64 9.28
C PRO A 191 -17.38 -4.00 9.30
N ARG A 192 -16.67 -4.36 8.23
CA ARG A 192 -16.09 -5.69 8.06
C ARG A 192 -14.70 -5.64 7.46
N SER A 193 -13.84 -6.57 7.89
CA SER A 193 -12.56 -6.81 7.21
C SER A 193 -12.79 -7.68 5.97
N VAL A 194 -12.13 -7.33 4.87
CA VAL A 194 -12.21 -8.05 3.59
C VAL A 194 -10.89 -8.75 3.32
N SER A 195 -10.97 -10.03 2.99
CA SER A 195 -9.80 -10.79 2.55
C SER A 195 -9.37 -10.36 1.15
N THR A 196 -8.32 -9.56 1.07
CA THR A 196 -7.76 -9.10 -0.21
C THR A 196 -7.45 -10.23 -1.19
N PRO A 197 -6.83 -11.37 -0.79
CA PRO A 197 -6.60 -12.49 -1.72
C PRO A 197 -7.90 -13.07 -2.29
N GLN A 198 -8.94 -13.25 -1.47
CA GLN A 198 -10.23 -13.76 -1.93
C GLN A 198 -10.91 -12.78 -2.89
N ALA A 199 -10.87 -11.48 -2.60
CA ALA A 199 -11.43 -10.47 -3.47
C ALA A 199 -10.73 -10.41 -4.83
N ILE A 200 -9.40 -10.51 -4.85
CA ILE A 200 -8.61 -10.61 -6.09
C ILE A 200 -8.98 -11.86 -6.88
N GLU A 201 -9.17 -13.00 -6.22
CA GLU A 201 -9.58 -14.23 -6.88
C GLU A 201 -10.98 -14.12 -7.51
N CYS A 202 -11.94 -13.50 -6.81
CA CYS A 202 -13.27 -13.21 -7.35
C CYS A 202 -13.19 -12.30 -8.58
N TYR A 203 -12.38 -11.25 -8.53
CA TYR A 203 -12.14 -10.37 -9.67
C TYR A 203 -11.55 -11.12 -10.87
N ARG A 204 -10.53 -11.95 -10.67
CA ARG A 204 -9.89 -12.73 -11.73
C ARG A 204 -10.85 -13.73 -12.39
N ARG A 205 -11.65 -14.43 -11.59
CA ARG A 205 -12.68 -15.32 -12.11
C ARG A 205 -13.69 -14.56 -12.97
N TRP A 206 -14.18 -13.43 -12.49
CA TRP A 206 -15.08 -12.58 -13.28
C TRP A 206 -14.42 -12.08 -14.57
N ARG A 207 -13.17 -11.63 -14.52
CA ARG A 207 -12.41 -11.20 -15.70
C ARG A 207 -12.31 -12.31 -16.74
N ALA A 208 -11.98 -13.51 -16.33
CA ALA A 208 -11.86 -14.67 -17.22
C ALA A 208 -13.19 -15.03 -17.91
N HIS A 209 -14.32 -14.89 -17.19
CA HIS A 209 -15.65 -15.19 -17.72
C HIS A 209 -16.27 -14.04 -18.52
N SER A 210 -15.80 -12.83 -18.35
CA SER A 210 -16.39 -11.61 -18.95
C SER A 210 -15.32 -10.63 -19.45
N PRO A 211 -14.41 -11.02 -20.35
CA PRO A 211 -13.25 -10.20 -20.72
C PRO A 211 -13.65 -8.82 -21.26
N GLY A 212 -14.65 -8.73 -22.14
CA GLY A 212 -15.09 -7.44 -22.68
C GLY A 212 -15.69 -6.48 -21.63
N LYS A 213 -16.36 -7.02 -20.59
CA LYS A 213 -16.85 -6.19 -19.46
C LYS A 213 -15.70 -5.76 -18.57
N ALA A 214 -14.69 -6.61 -18.38
CA ALA A 214 -13.51 -6.29 -17.61
C ALA A 214 -12.64 -5.22 -18.31
N ASP A 215 -12.50 -5.31 -19.62
CA ASP A 215 -11.81 -4.27 -20.41
C ASP A 215 -12.57 -2.93 -20.35
N GLY A 216 -13.92 -2.98 -20.34
CA GLY A 216 -14.77 -1.79 -20.11
C GLY A 216 -14.50 -1.18 -18.74
N PHE A 217 -14.50 -2.01 -17.69
CA PHE A 217 -14.16 -1.57 -16.34
C PHE A 217 -12.77 -0.93 -16.26
N LEU A 218 -11.75 -1.56 -16.85
CA LEU A 218 -10.38 -1.04 -16.87
C LEU A 218 -10.31 0.35 -17.51
N ARG A 219 -10.94 0.52 -18.67
CA ARG A 219 -10.99 1.85 -19.36
C ARG A 219 -11.67 2.91 -18.51
N ASP A 220 -12.81 2.58 -17.88
CA ASP A 220 -13.56 3.52 -17.06
C ASP A 220 -12.82 3.86 -15.77
N SER A 221 -12.16 2.88 -15.14
CA SER A 221 -11.29 3.10 -13.98
C SER A 221 -10.12 4.01 -14.33
N ASN A 222 -9.39 3.73 -15.41
CA ASN A 222 -8.28 4.56 -15.87
C ASN A 222 -8.74 6.01 -16.16
N ARG A 223 -9.94 6.18 -16.74
CA ARG A 223 -10.53 7.51 -16.95
C ARG A 223 -10.77 8.25 -15.64
N CYS A 224 -11.31 7.58 -14.61
CA CYS A 224 -11.50 8.17 -13.29
C CYS A 224 -10.16 8.58 -12.66
N VAL A 225 -9.15 7.71 -12.72
CA VAL A 225 -7.81 7.97 -12.19
C VAL A 225 -7.15 9.17 -12.87
N LEU A 226 -7.16 9.22 -14.21
CA LEU A 226 -6.59 10.35 -14.97
C LEU A 226 -7.37 11.65 -14.76
N GLY A 227 -8.71 11.58 -14.69
CA GLY A 227 -9.53 12.74 -14.37
C GLY A 227 -9.22 13.31 -13.00
N PHE A 228 -9.13 12.46 -11.99
CA PHE A 228 -8.73 12.86 -10.63
C PHE A 228 -7.30 13.46 -10.60
N ALA A 229 -6.33 12.80 -11.24
CA ALA A 229 -4.95 13.28 -11.26
C ALA A 229 -4.77 14.64 -11.95
N ARG A 230 -5.62 14.96 -12.93
CA ARG A 230 -5.57 16.20 -13.72
C ARG A 230 -6.51 17.28 -13.22
N SER A 231 -7.28 17.03 -12.17
CA SER A 231 -8.21 18.01 -11.61
C SER A 231 -7.49 19.27 -11.15
N GLY A 232 -8.00 20.42 -11.55
CA GLY A 232 -7.50 21.73 -11.14
C GLY A 232 -8.10 22.22 -9.80
N SER A 233 -9.10 21.51 -9.28
CA SER A 233 -9.78 21.87 -8.04
C SER A 233 -10.28 20.66 -7.27
N ARG A 234 -10.55 20.89 -5.98
CA ARG A 234 -11.13 19.88 -5.10
C ARG A 234 -12.51 19.40 -5.57
N THR A 235 -13.36 20.33 -6.01
CA THR A 235 -14.71 20.04 -6.52
C THR A 235 -14.66 19.15 -7.76
N GLU A 236 -13.77 19.44 -8.69
CA GLU A 236 -13.57 18.59 -9.85
C GLU A 236 -13.11 17.19 -9.46
N ALA A 237 -12.13 17.11 -8.55
CA ALA A 237 -11.63 15.83 -8.03
C ALA A 237 -12.73 15.02 -7.31
N ALA A 238 -13.59 15.67 -6.51
CA ALA A 238 -14.73 15.03 -5.86
C ALA A 238 -15.67 14.37 -6.89
N SER A 239 -15.91 15.01 -8.04
CA SER A 239 -16.75 14.44 -9.09
C SER A 239 -16.16 13.14 -9.69
N TRP A 240 -14.83 13.07 -9.86
CA TRP A 240 -14.15 11.85 -10.31
C TRP A 240 -14.14 10.78 -9.23
N LEU A 241 -14.01 11.17 -7.96
CA LEU A 241 -14.10 10.24 -6.83
C LEU A 241 -15.49 9.60 -6.75
N ALA A 242 -16.56 10.38 -6.96
CA ALA A 242 -17.94 9.89 -7.01
C ALA A 242 -18.12 8.85 -8.13
N ARG A 243 -17.61 9.12 -9.33
CA ARG A 243 -17.66 8.17 -10.45
C ARG A 243 -16.89 6.89 -10.16
N SER A 244 -15.69 7.02 -9.54
CA SER A 244 -14.90 5.86 -9.11
C SER A 244 -15.62 5.03 -8.07
N ARG A 245 -16.32 5.67 -7.11
CA ARG A 245 -17.17 4.99 -6.13
C ARG A 245 -18.28 4.17 -6.79
N GLU A 246 -19.03 4.77 -7.72
CA GLU A 246 -20.09 4.06 -8.44
C GLU A 246 -19.54 2.88 -9.26
N LEU A 247 -18.37 3.05 -9.86
CA LEU A 247 -17.71 1.97 -10.59
C LEU A 247 -17.31 0.83 -9.66
N GLY A 248 -16.77 1.15 -8.48
CA GLY A 248 -16.43 0.17 -7.43
C GLY A 248 -17.64 -0.59 -6.90
N LEU A 249 -18.77 0.09 -6.65
CA LEU A 249 -20.02 -0.54 -6.22
C LEU A 249 -20.52 -1.54 -7.28
N ARG A 250 -20.59 -1.11 -8.55
CA ARG A 250 -21.02 -1.97 -9.67
C ARG A 250 -20.08 -3.17 -9.88
N LEU A 251 -18.78 -2.99 -9.69
CA LEU A 251 -17.85 -4.11 -9.73
C LEU A 251 -18.09 -5.05 -8.55
N GLY A 252 -18.23 -4.50 -7.34
CA GLY A 252 -18.48 -5.26 -6.12
C GLY A 252 -19.68 -6.21 -6.25
N GLU A 253 -20.81 -5.69 -6.79
CA GLU A 253 -22.00 -6.51 -7.09
C GLU A 253 -21.70 -7.69 -8.04
N ARG A 254 -20.85 -7.46 -9.05
CA ARG A 254 -20.49 -8.48 -10.04
C ARG A 254 -19.57 -9.57 -9.52
N ILE A 255 -18.68 -9.20 -8.59
CA ILE A 255 -17.66 -10.11 -8.06
C ILE A 255 -18.03 -10.65 -6.66
N GLY A 256 -19.17 -10.21 -6.09
CA GLY A 256 -19.63 -10.64 -4.76
C GLY A 256 -18.81 -10.05 -3.62
N VAL A 257 -18.27 -8.84 -3.80
CA VAL A 257 -17.49 -8.12 -2.77
C VAL A 257 -18.20 -6.81 -2.41
N ASP A 258 -18.59 -6.66 -1.16
CA ASP A 258 -19.24 -5.44 -0.69
C ASP A 258 -18.26 -4.27 -0.64
N ALA A 259 -18.54 -3.23 -1.41
CA ALA A 259 -17.80 -1.96 -1.46
C ALA A 259 -18.63 -0.80 -0.88
N SER A 260 -19.76 -1.07 -0.25
CA SER A 260 -20.61 -0.04 0.37
C SER A 260 -20.07 0.38 1.73
N LEU A 261 -20.23 1.66 2.04
CA LEU A 261 -19.86 2.23 3.34
C LEU A 261 -21.01 3.05 3.89
N PRO A 262 -21.36 2.87 5.17
CA PRO A 262 -22.32 3.75 5.82
C PRO A 262 -21.71 5.15 5.98
N ARG A 263 -22.45 6.20 5.59
CA ARG A 263 -22.04 7.57 5.88
C ARG A 263 -22.21 7.85 7.38
N PRO A 264 -21.15 8.35 8.05
CA PRO A 264 -21.26 8.75 9.47
C PRO A 264 -22.32 9.85 9.68
N ASP A 265 -22.39 10.78 8.74
CA ASP A 265 -23.42 11.83 8.66
C ASP A 265 -23.93 11.91 7.22
N PRO A 266 -25.20 11.50 6.96
CA PRO A 266 -25.79 11.58 5.62
C PRO A 266 -25.90 13.00 5.05
N SER A 267 -25.96 14.03 5.91
CA SER A 267 -26.07 15.43 5.52
C SER A 267 -24.71 16.10 5.23
N ALA A 268 -23.61 15.48 5.67
CA ALA A 268 -22.28 16.06 5.47
C ALA A 268 -21.91 16.13 3.98
N PRO A 269 -21.44 17.30 3.49
CA PRO A 269 -21.06 17.46 2.09
C PRO A 269 -19.77 16.69 1.77
N GLY A 270 -19.66 16.16 0.54
CA GLY A 270 -18.47 15.46 0.07
C GLY A 270 -18.71 14.00 -0.30
N GLU A 271 -17.65 13.32 -0.70
CA GLU A 271 -17.70 11.94 -1.15
C GLU A 271 -17.13 10.98 -0.10
N LEU A 272 -17.79 9.82 0.05
CA LEU A 272 -17.29 8.70 0.84
C LEU A 272 -17.13 7.49 -0.07
N LYS A 273 -15.90 7.02 -0.23
CA LYS A 273 -15.55 5.91 -1.11
C LYS A 273 -14.77 4.83 -0.36
N ALA A 274 -15.12 3.57 -0.59
CA ALA A 274 -14.32 2.45 -0.10
C ALA A 274 -12.91 2.45 -0.71
N LEU A 275 -11.93 2.03 0.09
CA LEU A 275 -10.53 1.90 -0.32
C LEU A 275 -10.11 0.44 -0.34
N GLY A 276 -9.26 0.08 -1.30
CA GLY A 276 -8.72 -1.26 -1.42
C GLY A 276 -9.72 -2.28 -1.95
N ALA A 277 -9.71 -3.48 -1.38
CA ALA A 277 -10.46 -4.61 -1.94
C ALA A 277 -11.95 -4.66 -1.56
N GLY A 278 -12.40 -3.80 -0.65
CA GLY A 278 -13.80 -3.83 -0.17
C GLY A 278 -14.09 -2.67 0.77
N ASN A 279 -14.94 -2.91 1.78
CA ASN A 279 -15.45 -1.88 2.67
C ASN A 279 -14.80 -1.85 4.07
N GLU A 280 -13.54 -2.29 4.21
CA GLU A 280 -12.80 -2.22 5.49
C GLU A 280 -12.42 -0.78 5.86
N LEU A 281 -12.00 0.00 4.86
CA LEU A 281 -11.67 1.41 5.00
C LEU A 281 -12.41 2.25 3.96
N GLY A 282 -12.70 3.47 4.32
CA GLY A 282 -13.24 4.50 3.44
C GLY A 282 -12.45 5.78 3.47
N LEU A 283 -12.36 6.42 2.32
CA LEU A 283 -11.92 7.79 2.17
C LEU A 283 -13.14 8.70 2.22
N TYR A 284 -13.19 9.58 3.21
CA TYR A 284 -14.09 10.72 3.18
C TYR A 284 -13.37 11.95 2.67
N PHE A 285 -13.90 12.50 1.59
CA PHE A 285 -13.37 13.64 0.86
C PHE A 285 -14.39 14.76 0.87
N PRO A 286 -14.41 15.61 1.91
CA PRO A 286 -15.36 16.71 2.03
C PRO A 286 -15.05 17.84 1.04
N ASP A 287 -16.12 18.46 0.54
CA ASP A 287 -16.02 19.66 -0.30
C ASP A 287 -17.19 20.59 0.01
N PRO A 288 -16.95 21.76 0.64
CA PRO A 288 -15.65 22.30 1.07
C PRO A 288 -15.02 21.53 2.26
N PRO A 289 -13.68 21.64 2.44
CA PRO A 289 -13.01 21.01 3.57
C PRO A 289 -13.47 21.63 4.90
N PRO A 290 -13.76 20.81 5.93
CA PRO A 290 -14.13 21.32 7.25
C PRO A 290 -12.91 21.83 8.01
N GLY A 291 -13.12 22.73 8.97
CA GLY A 291 -12.05 23.25 9.84
C GLY A 291 -11.52 22.24 10.86
N SER A 292 -12.22 21.13 11.09
CA SER A 292 -11.83 20.04 11.99
C SER A 292 -12.34 18.69 11.49
N ALA A 293 -11.77 17.61 12.01
CA ALA A 293 -12.22 16.26 11.65
C ALA A 293 -13.68 16.04 12.08
N PRO A 294 -14.55 15.57 11.17
CA PRO A 294 -15.93 15.22 11.54
C PRO A 294 -15.94 14.07 12.56
N PRO A 295 -16.98 13.99 13.41
CA PRO A 295 -17.11 12.92 14.40
C PRO A 295 -17.02 11.52 13.77
N GLY A 296 -16.27 10.63 14.41
CA GLY A 296 -16.07 9.24 13.93
C GLY A 296 -15.12 9.07 12.76
N LEU A 297 -14.50 10.15 12.25
CA LEU A 297 -13.51 10.13 11.21
C LEU A 297 -12.12 10.47 11.74
N SER A 298 -11.08 9.87 11.15
CA SER A 298 -9.69 10.14 11.49
C SER A 298 -9.03 10.94 10.40
N LEU A 299 -8.31 12.01 10.76
CA LEU A 299 -7.49 12.76 9.80
C LEU A 299 -6.41 11.86 9.21
N LEU A 300 -6.30 11.86 7.91
CA LEU A 300 -5.25 11.17 7.17
C LEU A 300 -4.16 12.17 6.79
N ALA A 301 -2.95 11.99 7.32
CA ALA A 301 -1.80 12.79 6.97
C ALA A 301 -0.96 12.06 5.91
N PRO A 302 -0.81 12.62 4.69
CA PRO A 302 0.12 12.10 3.70
C PRO A 302 1.56 12.22 4.20
N ALA A 303 2.39 11.18 3.96
CA ALA A 303 3.82 11.21 4.24
C ALA A 303 4.54 11.77 2.99
N PRO A 304 5.23 12.90 3.09
CA PRO A 304 5.82 13.56 1.92
C PRO A 304 7.01 12.78 1.32
N GLU A 305 7.61 11.88 2.08
CA GLU A 305 8.79 11.12 1.71
C GLU A 305 8.66 9.63 2.07
N GLY A 306 9.38 8.79 1.34
CA GLY A 306 9.52 7.37 1.60
C GLY A 306 10.35 7.04 2.86
N PRO A 307 11.29 6.09 2.81
CA PRO A 307 12.08 5.68 3.96
C PRO A 307 12.98 6.81 4.50
N ARG A 308 12.92 7.03 5.80
CA ARG A 308 13.87 7.85 6.55
C ARG A 308 14.98 6.95 7.05
N TRP A 309 16.20 7.34 6.79
CA TRP A 309 17.39 6.58 7.11
C TRP A 309 18.23 7.32 8.17
N THR A 310 18.55 6.61 9.26
CA THR A 310 19.48 7.05 10.30
C THR A 310 20.58 6.00 10.44
N PRO A 311 21.85 6.35 10.16
CA PRO A 311 22.99 5.42 10.24
C PRO A 311 23.17 4.75 11.59
#